data_7f82970c306693740cbc8fcc592502cc
#
_entry.id   7f82970c306693740cbc8fcc592502cc
#
_cell.length_a   1.000
_cell.length_b   1.000
_cell.length_c   1.000
_cell.angle_alpha   90.00
_cell.angle_beta   90.00
_cell.angle_gamma   90.00
#
_symmetry.space_group_name_H-M   'P 1'
#
loop_
_entity.id
_entity.type
_entity.pdbx_description
1 polymer ?
#
loop_
_entity_poly.entity_id
_entity_poly.type
_entity_poly.pdbx_seq_one_letter_code
_entity_poly.pdbx_strand_id
1 'polypeptide(L)'
;MNYGPYYYHYVPSYDDVYRLLPDAPIIDDIQKAINGEYQAIVCYEQLARIAPAREERNIILEIQNDERRHLEEFSKIYAKLTGRQPTYANTKQCPDHYVTALEWAFKDEQETVYFYLDISDKAKDPFIKERFRRAAAD
;
A
#
# COMPACT_ATOMS: atom_id res chain seq x y z
N MET A 1 54.91 -16.21 -17.32
CA MET A 1 53.47 -16.13 -17.42
C MET A 1 53.01 -15.04 -16.49
N ASN A 2 52.61 -13.90 -17.02
CA ASN A 2 52.01 -12.83 -16.24
C ASN A 2 50.53 -13.15 -16.08
N TYR A 3 50.13 -13.56 -14.89
CA TYR A 3 48.72 -13.55 -14.54
C TYR A 3 48.34 -12.10 -14.26
N GLY A 4 47.64 -11.48 -15.21
CA GLY A 4 47.10 -10.15 -15.02
C GLY A 4 46.17 -10.11 -13.79
N PRO A 5 45.93 -8.91 -13.22
CA PRO A 5 45.09 -8.79 -12.04
C PRO A 5 43.70 -9.34 -12.35
N TYR A 6 43.25 -10.27 -11.50
CA TYR A 6 41.87 -10.74 -11.54
C TYR A 6 41.00 -9.56 -11.20
N TYR A 7 40.35 -8.97 -12.21
CA TYR A 7 39.25 -8.04 -11.98
C TYR A 7 38.10 -8.86 -11.44
N TYR A 8 37.92 -8.81 -10.13
CA TYR A 8 36.66 -9.25 -9.54
C TYR A 8 35.58 -8.33 -10.06
N HIS A 9 34.78 -8.80 -11.00
CA HIS A 9 33.58 -8.12 -11.39
C HIS A 9 32.61 -8.18 -10.18
N TYR A 10 32.48 -7.07 -9.48
CA TYR A 10 31.46 -6.93 -8.46
C TYR A 10 30.11 -7.05 -9.15
N VAL A 11 29.37 -8.11 -8.80
CA VAL A 11 27.98 -8.26 -9.19
C VAL A 11 27.15 -7.72 -8.01
N PRO A 12 26.46 -6.57 -8.15
CA PRO A 12 25.68 -6.03 -7.07
C PRO A 12 24.66 -7.06 -6.59
N SER A 13 24.50 -7.17 -5.27
CA SER A 13 23.39 -7.92 -4.72
C SER A 13 22.07 -7.27 -5.12
N TYR A 14 21.00 -8.03 -5.08
CA TYR A 14 19.65 -7.49 -5.31
C TYR A 14 19.38 -6.28 -4.40
N ASP A 15 19.77 -6.33 -3.14
CA ASP A 15 19.63 -5.22 -2.19
C ASP A 15 20.47 -4.00 -2.56
N ASP A 16 21.62 -4.17 -3.19
CA ASP A 16 22.45 -3.07 -3.66
C ASP A 16 21.84 -2.38 -4.88
N VAL A 17 21.28 -3.14 -5.81
CA VAL A 17 20.53 -2.59 -6.97
C VAL A 17 19.34 -1.78 -6.52
N TYR A 18 18.65 -2.24 -5.48
CA TYR A 18 17.53 -1.57 -4.86
C TYR A 18 17.86 -0.17 -4.34
N ARG A 19 18.96 -0.06 -3.61
CA ARG A 19 19.42 1.20 -3.02
C ARG A 19 19.77 2.25 -4.06
N LEU A 20 20.00 1.83 -5.31
CA LEU A 20 20.35 2.72 -6.42
C LEU A 20 19.12 3.22 -7.19
N LEU A 21 17.92 2.68 -6.93
CA LEU A 21 16.69 3.14 -7.58
C LEU A 21 16.23 4.47 -6.98
N PRO A 22 15.77 5.44 -7.82
CA PRO A 22 15.30 6.75 -7.34
C PRO A 22 14.20 6.67 -6.29
N ASP A 23 13.32 5.68 -6.36
CA ASP A 23 12.18 5.48 -5.47
C ASP A 23 12.42 4.47 -4.34
N ALA A 24 13.67 4.00 -4.15
CA ALA A 24 14.03 3.15 -3.02
C ALA A 24 13.59 3.71 -1.65
N PRO A 25 13.69 5.04 -1.38
CA PRO A 25 13.30 5.60 -0.09
C PRO A 25 11.81 5.44 0.27
N ILE A 26 10.92 5.26 -0.70
CA ILE A 26 9.48 5.13 -0.44
C ILE A 26 8.98 3.68 -0.42
N ILE A 27 9.84 2.69 -0.60
CA ILE A 27 9.45 1.27 -0.63
C ILE A 27 8.79 0.85 0.68
N ASP A 28 9.35 1.24 1.82
CA ASP A 28 8.77 0.91 3.12
C ASP A 28 7.41 1.57 3.33
N ASP A 29 7.25 2.81 2.86
CA ASP A 29 5.97 3.51 2.90
C ASP A 29 4.93 2.83 2.01
N ILE A 30 5.32 2.34 0.84
CA ILE A 30 4.43 1.57 -0.04
C ILE A 30 4.01 0.26 0.62
N GLN A 31 4.92 -0.44 1.31
CA GLN A 31 4.58 -1.64 2.07
C GLN A 31 3.57 -1.33 3.20
N LYS A 32 3.74 -0.20 3.89
CA LYS A 32 2.77 0.26 4.89
C LYS A 32 1.41 0.58 4.29
N ALA A 33 1.40 1.22 3.11
CA ALA A 33 0.16 1.49 2.38
C ALA A 33 -0.56 0.19 2.01
N ILE A 34 0.17 -0.82 1.53
CA ILE A 34 -0.37 -2.15 1.20
C ILE A 34 -0.99 -2.81 2.44
N ASN A 35 -0.32 -2.77 3.57
CA ASN A 35 -0.84 -3.30 4.83
C ASN A 35 -2.10 -2.56 5.28
N GLY A 36 -2.13 -1.23 5.10
CA GLY A 36 -3.30 -0.40 5.39
C GLY A 36 -4.52 -0.76 4.54
N GLU A 37 -4.33 -0.95 3.23
CA GLU A 37 -5.39 -1.37 2.32
C GLU A 37 -5.91 -2.78 2.66
N TYR A 38 -5.02 -3.71 2.91
CA TYR A 38 -5.39 -5.06 3.31
C TYR A 38 -6.24 -5.06 4.59
N GLN A 39 -5.82 -4.30 5.58
CA GLN A 39 -6.53 -4.14 6.83
C GLN A 39 -7.91 -3.47 6.65
N ALA A 40 -7.98 -2.44 5.82
CA ALA A 40 -9.24 -1.77 5.48
C ALA A 40 -10.22 -2.77 4.81
N ILE A 41 -9.75 -3.56 3.87
CA ILE A 41 -10.56 -4.61 3.21
C ILE A 41 -11.16 -5.55 4.23
N VAL A 42 -10.37 -6.04 5.18
CA VAL A 42 -10.83 -6.94 6.25
C VAL A 42 -11.87 -6.27 7.15
N CYS A 43 -11.63 -4.99 7.51
CA CYS A 43 -12.57 -4.24 8.35
C CYS A 43 -13.88 -3.94 7.62
N TYR A 44 -13.84 -3.53 6.37
CA TYR A 44 -15.06 -3.29 5.58
C TYR A 44 -15.87 -4.57 5.35
N GLU A 45 -15.22 -5.72 5.23
CA GLU A 45 -15.91 -7.00 5.18
C GLU A 45 -16.74 -7.26 6.44
N GLN A 46 -16.17 -7.01 7.61
CA GLN A 46 -16.86 -7.10 8.89
C GLN A 46 -17.98 -6.07 9.00
N LEU A 47 -17.72 -4.81 8.64
CA LEU A 47 -18.72 -3.75 8.64
C LEU A 47 -19.91 -4.08 7.75
N ALA A 48 -19.68 -4.62 6.57
CA ALA A 48 -20.75 -5.02 5.66
C ALA A 48 -21.64 -6.12 6.25
N ARG A 49 -21.06 -7.06 7.02
CA ARG A 49 -21.83 -8.11 7.69
C ARG A 49 -22.74 -7.59 8.80
N ILE A 50 -22.30 -6.58 9.53
CA ILE A 50 -23.03 -6.02 10.69
C ILE A 50 -23.83 -4.76 10.35
N ALA A 51 -23.78 -4.29 9.10
CA ALA A 51 -24.53 -3.15 8.65
C ALA A 51 -26.04 -3.37 8.86
N PRO A 52 -26.76 -2.38 9.44
CA PRO A 52 -28.16 -2.56 9.81
C PRO A 52 -29.11 -2.59 8.62
N ALA A 53 -28.73 -2.01 7.48
CA ALA A 53 -29.57 -1.95 6.30
C ALA A 53 -28.79 -2.31 5.02
N ARG A 54 -29.53 -2.73 4.00
CA ARG A 54 -28.99 -3.12 2.71
C ARG A 54 -28.26 -1.97 2.00
N GLU A 55 -28.79 -0.76 2.09
CA GLU A 55 -28.18 0.42 1.47
C GLU A 55 -26.80 0.69 2.05
N GLU A 56 -26.68 0.67 3.37
CA GLU A 56 -25.41 0.88 4.06
C GLU A 56 -24.40 -0.23 3.72
N ARG A 57 -24.86 -1.47 3.66
CA ARG A 57 -24.03 -2.60 3.23
C ARG A 57 -23.48 -2.38 1.82
N ASN A 58 -24.33 -1.95 0.89
CA ASN A 58 -23.91 -1.74 -0.49
C ASN A 58 -22.86 -0.64 -0.61
N ILE A 59 -23.04 0.46 0.12
CA ILE A 59 -22.05 1.55 0.18
C ILE A 59 -20.72 1.05 0.72
N ILE A 60 -20.75 0.29 1.81
CA ILE A 60 -19.53 -0.28 2.42
C ILE A 60 -18.81 -1.21 1.44
N LEU A 61 -19.53 -2.04 0.70
CA LEU A 61 -18.96 -2.92 -0.29
C LEU A 61 -18.37 -2.18 -1.50
N GLU A 62 -18.95 -1.04 -1.89
CA GLU A 62 -18.36 -0.17 -2.91
C GLU A 62 -17.04 0.43 -2.45
N ILE A 63 -16.97 0.92 -1.21
CA ILE A 63 -15.74 1.42 -0.60
C ILE A 63 -14.69 0.29 -0.53
N GLN A 64 -15.08 -0.89 -0.07
CA GLN A 64 -14.18 -2.05 -0.02
C GLN A 64 -13.60 -2.38 -1.39
N ASN A 65 -14.40 -2.24 -2.44
CA ASN A 65 -13.96 -2.50 -3.81
C ASN A 65 -12.89 -1.50 -4.26
N ASP A 66 -12.99 -0.23 -3.86
CA ASP A 66 -11.95 0.77 -4.10
C ASP A 66 -10.65 0.38 -3.36
N GLU A 67 -10.76 -0.08 -2.10
CA GLU A 67 -9.60 -0.54 -1.34
C GLU A 67 -8.92 -1.76 -2.00
N ARG A 68 -9.69 -2.68 -2.58
CA ARG A 68 -9.13 -3.80 -3.35
C ARG A 68 -8.35 -3.33 -4.58
N ARG A 69 -8.86 -2.32 -5.27
CA ARG A 69 -8.18 -1.72 -6.42
C ARG A 69 -6.87 -1.05 -5.99
N HIS A 70 -6.88 -0.28 -4.91
CA HIS A 70 -5.67 0.34 -4.37
C HIS A 70 -4.64 -0.72 -3.97
N LEU A 71 -5.07 -1.78 -3.29
CA LEU A 71 -4.19 -2.89 -2.90
C LEU A 71 -3.50 -3.51 -4.12
N GLU A 72 -4.23 -3.76 -5.19
CA GLU A 72 -3.70 -4.31 -6.44
C GLU A 72 -2.70 -3.34 -7.10
N GLU A 73 -3.06 -2.07 -7.22
CA GLU A 73 -2.20 -1.04 -7.81
C GLU A 73 -0.89 -0.87 -7.03
N PHE A 74 -0.97 -0.76 -5.71
CA PHE A 74 0.21 -0.60 -4.85
C PHE A 74 1.08 -1.85 -4.83
N SER A 75 0.47 -3.03 -4.88
CA SER A 75 1.19 -4.30 -4.97
C SER A 75 1.98 -4.42 -6.27
N LYS A 76 1.42 -3.97 -7.39
CA LYS A 76 2.12 -3.91 -8.68
C LYS A 76 3.30 -2.93 -8.65
N ILE A 77 3.12 -1.76 -8.06
CA ILE A 77 4.19 -0.78 -7.88
C ILE A 77 5.32 -1.38 -7.03
N TYR A 78 4.97 -1.99 -5.90
CA TYR A 78 5.92 -2.66 -5.02
C TYR A 78 6.71 -3.74 -5.76
N ALA A 79 6.03 -4.63 -6.47
CA ALA A 79 6.66 -5.71 -7.23
C ALA A 79 7.60 -5.17 -8.33
N LYS A 80 7.21 -4.09 -9.00
CA LYS A 80 8.05 -3.44 -10.03
C LYS A 80 9.30 -2.81 -9.44
N LEU A 81 9.19 -2.16 -8.29
CA LEU A 81 10.35 -1.56 -7.61
C LEU A 81 11.26 -2.59 -6.96
N THR A 82 10.70 -3.70 -6.51
CA THR A 82 11.39 -4.67 -5.66
C THR A 82 11.70 -5.99 -6.33
N GLY A 83 11.01 -6.34 -7.42
CA GLY A 83 11.06 -7.67 -8.03
C GLY A 83 10.46 -8.77 -7.15
N ARG A 84 9.83 -8.40 -6.01
CA ARG A 84 9.21 -9.31 -5.05
C ARG A 84 7.74 -8.97 -4.86
N GLN A 85 6.93 -9.96 -4.56
CA GLN A 85 5.55 -9.73 -4.12
C GLN A 85 5.57 -9.15 -2.70
N PRO A 86 4.68 -8.20 -2.38
CA PRO A 86 4.55 -7.69 -1.02
C PRO A 86 3.98 -8.75 -0.09
N THR A 87 4.20 -8.57 1.21
CA THR A 87 3.48 -9.30 2.24
C THR A 87 2.23 -8.53 2.64
N TYR A 88 1.21 -9.25 3.12
CA TYR A 88 -0.01 -8.65 3.64
C TYR A 88 -0.08 -8.92 5.14
N ALA A 89 -0.18 -7.87 5.93
CA ALA A 89 -0.30 -7.98 7.37
C ALA A 89 -1.53 -7.21 7.88
N ASN A 90 -2.33 -7.87 8.70
CA ASN A 90 -3.43 -7.27 9.42
C ASN A 90 -3.06 -7.23 10.91
N THR A 91 -2.55 -6.08 11.36
CA THR A 91 -2.03 -5.88 12.71
C THR A 91 -2.99 -5.18 13.66
N LYS A 92 -4.09 -4.65 13.14
CA LYS A 92 -5.10 -3.94 13.92
C LYS A 92 -6.42 -4.69 13.86
N GLN A 93 -7.12 -4.73 14.97
CA GLN A 93 -8.44 -5.33 15.05
C GLN A 93 -9.52 -4.31 14.73
N CYS A 94 -10.42 -4.63 13.81
CA CYS A 94 -11.60 -3.83 13.53
C CYS A 94 -12.57 -3.93 14.71
N PRO A 95 -13.13 -2.81 15.19
CA PRO A 95 -14.13 -2.84 16.27
C PRO A 95 -15.36 -3.69 15.90
N ASP A 96 -15.93 -4.40 16.87
CA ASP A 96 -17.09 -5.28 16.65
C ASP A 96 -18.42 -4.54 16.59
N HIS A 97 -18.48 -3.32 17.11
CA HIS A 97 -19.68 -2.51 17.12
C HIS A 97 -19.72 -1.62 15.88
N TYR A 98 -20.87 -1.59 15.19
CA TYR A 98 -21.04 -0.92 13.89
C TYR A 98 -20.65 0.56 13.90
N VAL A 99 -21.21 1.34 14.83
CA VAL A 99 -20.93 2.78 14.92
C VAL A 99 -19.46 3.04 15.24
N THR A 100 -18.92 2.32 16.20
CA THR A 100 -17.49 2.42 16.58
C THR A 100 -16.57 2.05 15.41
N ALA A 101 -16.93 1.01 14.67
CA ALA A 101 -16.17 0.58 13.50
C ALA A 101 -16.24 1.61 12.36
N LEU A 102 -17.39 2.26 12.15
CA LEU A 102 -17.52 3.35 11.19
C LEU A 102 -16.66 4.56 11.57
N GLU A 103 -16.67 4.95 12.83
CA GLU A 103 -15.84 6.05 13.33
C GLU A 103 -14.35 5.74 13.16
N TRP A 104 -13.96 4.52 13.46
CA TRP A 104 -12.61 4.05 13.25
C TRP A 104 -12.22 4.10 11.77
N ALA A 105 -13.06 3.58 10.89
CA ALA A 105 -12.81 3.58 9.45
C ALA A 105 -12.71 5.00 8.89
N PHE A 106 -13.59 5.91 9.32
CA PHE A 106 -13.56 7.31 8.90
C PHE A 106 -12.26 7.99 9.31
N LYS A 107 -11.81 7.78 10.54
CA LYS A 107 -10.55 8.33 11.04
C LYS A 107 -9.35 7.76 10.27
N ASP A 108 -9.36 6.47 10.02
CA ASP A 108 -8.31 5.79 9.25
C ASP A 108 -8.23 6.36 7.83
N GLU A 109 -9.35 6.55 7.16
CA GLU A 109 -9.42 7.18 5.83
C GLU A 109 -8.82 8.59 5.82
N GLN A 110 -9.11 9.41 6.82
CA GLN A 110 -8.55 10.76 6.93
C GLN A 110 -7.03 10.74 7.09
N GLU A 111 -6.49 9.87 7.93
CA GLU A 111 -5.05 9.70 8.12
C GLU A 111 -4.37 9.18 6.85
N THR A 112 -5.04 8.28 6.14
CA THR A 112 -4.58 7.70 4.89
C THR A 112 -4.41 8.74 3.77
N VAL A 113 -5.32 9.72 3.66
CA VAL A 113 -5.19 10.81 2.69
C VAL A 113 -3.85 11.52 2.82
N TYR A 114 -3.48 11.93 4.01
CA TYR A 114 -2.20 12.60 4.26
C TYR A 114 -1.00 11.70 3.98
N PHE A 115 -1.10 10.44 4.36
CA PHE A 115 -0.05 9.46 4.12
C PHE A 115 0.21 9.24 2.62
N TYR A 116 -0.84 9.10 1.83
CA TYR A 116 -0.72 8.91 0.39
C TYR A 116 -0.21 10.17 -0.33
N LEU A 117 -0.64 11.34 0.10
CA LEU A 117 -0.11 12.60 -0.43
C LEU A 117 1.39 12.75 -0.11
N ASP A 118 1.82 12.33 1.07
CA ASP A 118 3.23 12.32 1.45
C ASP A 118 4.06 11.37 0.57
N ILE A 119 3.57 10.17 0.30
CA ILE A 119 4.22 9.24 -0.65
C ILE A 119 4.28 9.87 -2.04
N SER A 120 3.19 10.45 -2.52
CA SER A 120 3.15 11.13 -3.82
C SER A 120 4.20 12.23 -3.91
N ASP A 121 4.34 13.04 -2.87
CA ASP A 121 5.32 14.14 -2.83
C ASP A 121 6.77 13.64 -2.87
N LYS A 122 7.04 12.53 -2.21
CA LYS A 122 8.38 11.91 -2.14
C LYS A 122 8.74 11.11 -3.40
N ALA A 123 7.78 10.57 -4.11
CA ALA A 123 8.01 9.75 -5.29
C ALA A 123 8.70 10.55 -6.40
N LYS A 124 9.60 9.91 -7.13
CA LYS A 124 10.29 10.47 -8.31
C LYS A 124 9.60 10.06 -9.61
N ASP A 125 9.11 8.84 -9.69
CA ASP A 125 8.38 8.34 -10.85
C ASP A 125 7.01 9.05 -10.96
N PRO A 126 6.71 9.71 -12.08
CA PRO A 126 5.44 10.40 -12.28
C PRO A 126 4.21 9.49 -12.18
N PHE A 127 4.35 8.23 -12.58
CA PHE A 127 3.28 7.24 -12.47
C PHE A 127 2.94 6.93 -11.01
N ILE A 128 3.97 6.72 -10.17
CA ILE A 128 3.79 6.48 -8.74
C ILE A 128 3.16 7.70 -8.06
N LYS A 129 3.68 8.91 -8.36
CA LYS A 129 3.08 10.16 -7.87
C LYS A 129 1.59 10.24 -8.15
N GLU A 130 1.20 9.99 -9.38
CA GLU A 130 -0.18 10.11 -9.81
C GLU A 130 -1.08 9.04 -9.17
N ARG A 131 -0.61 7.80 -9.03
CA ARG A 131 -1.38 6.73 -8.40
C ARG A 131 -1.68 7.00 -6.94
N PHE A 132 -0.71 7.45 -6.17
CA PHE A 132 -0.94 7.81 -4.76
C PHE A 132 -1.78 9.07 -4.62
N ARG A 133 -1.60 10.05 -5.49
CA ARG A 133 -2.44 11.24 -5.50
C ARG A 133 -3.92 10.89 -5.76
N ARG A 134 -4.18 10.04 -6.73
CA ARG A 134 -5.55 9.58 -7.04
C ARG A 134 -6.15 8.76 -5.90
N ALA A 135 -5.38 7.84 -5.33
CA ALA A 135 -5.84 7.06 -4.19
C ALA A 135 -6.19 7.96 -2.99
N ALA A 136 -5.43 9.03 -2.76
CA ALA A 136 -5.74 10.01 -1.72
C ALA A 136 -7.07 10.75 -1.97
N ALA A 137 -7.48 10.92 -3.24
CA ALA A 137 -8.71 11.61 -3.63
C ALA A 137 -9.94 10.69 -3.66
N ASP A 138 -9.76 9.39 -3.71
CA ASP A 138 -10.83 8.40 -3.68
C ASP A 138 -11.41 8.30 -2.27
#